data_bcaa27d7bb408b0f3a6715df7bd0e62a
#
_entry.id   bcaa27d7bb408b0f3a6715df7bd0e62a
#
_cell.length_a   1.000
_cell.length_b   1.000
_cell.length_c   1.000
_cell.angle_alpha   90.00
_cell.angle_beta   90.00
_cell.angle_gamma   90.00
#
_symmetry.space_group_name_H-M   'P 1'
#
loop_
_entity.id
_entity.type
_entity.pdbx_description
1 polymer ?
#
loop_
_entity_poly.entity_id
_entity_poly.type
_entity_poly.pdbx_seq_one_letter_code
_entity_poly.pdbx_strand_id
1 'polypeptide(L)'
;VIKVIWGSYWDQLLAKDKSGLLIKRMDEAVDGEYQAFKAKGGSYVREKFFGKYPELLDMVSQMTDRDIWKLNRGGHDPHKVYAAYHSAMQNKGTPTVILAKTIKGYGMGKSGESMNTTHQQKKLDEEDLLYYRDRFDVPLTDEQVRNIQYYRPDENSPEIKYLKQCRIKLGGNLPERSSFAKAIKTPPKDIFAKMKESSGEKEMSTTMVLVRMLTNLMRDK
;
A
#
# COMPACT_ATOMS: atom_id res chain seq x y z
N VAL A 1 -12.56 -0.51 -11.03
CA VAL A 1 -11.91 -0.50 -9.71
C VAL A 1 -11.50 -1.91 -9.35
N ILE A 2 -10.26 -2.09 -8.90
CA ILE A 2 -9.71 -3.36 -8.40
C ILE A 2 -9.46 -3.21 -6.91
N LYS A 3 -9.99 -4.12 -6.09
CA LYS A 3 -9.77 -4.12 -4.63
C LYS A 3 -8.81 -5.23 -4.25
N VAL A 4 -7.69 -4.90 -3.61
CA VAL A 4 -6.65 -5.83 -3.14
C VAL A 4 -6.64 -5.79 -1.61
N ILE A 5 -7.56 -6.52 -0.99
CA ILE A 5 -7.86 -6.43 0.45
C ILE A 5 -7.11 -7.49 1.25
N TRP A 6 -7.22 -8.76 0.84
CA TRP A 6 -6.69 -9.92 1.55
C TRP A 6 -5.53 -10.54 0.78
N GLY A 7 -4.46 -10.90 1.48
CA GLY A 7 -3.30 -11.61 0.91
C GLY A 7 -3.61 -13.06 0.58
N SER A 8 -2.73 -13.71 -0.21
CA SER A 8 -2.93 -15.06 -0.74
C SER A 8 -3.10 -16.13 0.34
N TYR A 9 -2.51 -15.95 1.53
CA TYR A 9 -2.70 -16.89 2.64
C TYR A 9 -4.15 -16.97 3.15
N TRP A 10 -4.98 -15.95 2.91
CA TRP A 10 -6.41 -15.99 3.21
C TRP A 10 -7.22 -16.83 2.22
N ASP A 11 -6.71 -17.06 1.02
CA ASP A 11 -7.48 -17.68 -0.06
C ASP A 11 -7.94 -19.08 0.31
N GLN A 12 -7.10 -19.87 1.00
CA GLN A 12 -7.46 -21.22 1.46
C GLN A 12 -8.56 -21.20 2.53
N LEU A 13 -8.51 -20.23 3.46
CA LEU A 13 -9.54 -20.07 4.49
C LEU A 13 -10.86 -19.62 3.89
N LEU A 14 -10.80 -18.64 2.97
CA LEU A 14 -11.98 -18.18 2.23
C LEU A 14 -12.62 -19.29 1.38
N ALA A 15 -11.79 -20.13 0.76
CA ALA A 15 -12.30 -21.30 0.00
C ALA A 15 -12.99 -22.35 0.88
N LYS A 16 -12.57 -22.47 2.15
CA LYS A 16 -13.19 -23.36 3.15
C LYS A 16 -14.47 -22.80 3.77
N ASP A 17 -14.67 -21.50 3.70
CA ASP A 17 -15.80 -20.80 4.33
C ASP A 17 -17.13 -21.01 3.57
N LYS A 18 -17.67 -22.22 3.65
CA LYS A 18 -18.94 -22.58 2.97
C LYS A 18 -20.16 -21.88 3.58
N SER A 19 -20.10 -21.53 4.86
CA SER A 19 -21.19 -20.85 5.59
C SER A 19 -21.18 -19.34 5.42
N GLY A 20 -20.07 -18.74 4.93
CA GLY A 20 -19.86 -17.29 4.90
C GLY A 20 -19.57 -16.68 6.28
N LEU A 21 -19.30 -17.52 7.31
CA LEU A 21 -19.08 -17.05 8.67
C LEU A 21 -17.76 -16.28 8.80
N LEU A 22 -16.73 -16.70 8.08
CA LEU A 22 -15.44 -15.97 8.04
C LEU A 22 -15.62 -14.58 7.42
N ILE A 23 -16.35 -14.48 6.31
CA ILE A 23 -16.67 -13.21 5.66
C ILE A 23 -17.48 -12.33 6.62
N LYS A 24 -18.50 -12.88 7.27
CA LYS A 24 -19.27 -12.17 8.29
C LYS A 24 -18.37 -11.63 9.41
N ARG A 25 -17.44 -12.45 9.93
CA ARG A 25 -16.49 -12.00 10.97
C ARG A 25 -15.54 -10.90 10.47
N MET A 26 -15.12 -10.98 9.19
CA MET A 26 -14.34 -9.93 8.57
C MET A 26 -15.08 -8.60 8.48
N ASP A 27 -16.38 -8.63 8.18
CA ASP A 27 -17.23 -7.43 8.07
C ASP A 27 -17.58 -6.85 9.45
N GLU A 28 -17.69 -7.69 10.48
CA GLU A 28 -17.95 -7.25 11.85
C GLU A 28 -16.76 -6.53 12.50
N ALA A 29 -15.54 -6.84 12.06
CA ALA A 29 -14.34 -6.26 12.65
C ALA A 29 -14.13 -4.81 12.17
N VAL A 30 -14.04 -3.89 13.11
CA VAL A 30 -13.79 -2.47 12.84
C VAL A 30 -12.31 -2.16 12.73
N ASP A 31 -11.96 -0.98 12.19
CA ASP A 31 -10.58 -0.61 11.88
C ASP A 31 -9.61 -0.71 13.07
N GLY A 32 -10.06 -0.32 14.27
CA GLY A 32 -9.26 -0.42 15.51
C GLY A 32 -8.95 -1.87 15.90
N GLU A 33 -9.90 -2.81 15.69
CA GLU A 33 -9.64 -4.23 15.90
C GLU A 33 -8.60 -4.75 14.89
N TYR A 34 -8.73 -4.38 13.60
CA TYR A 34 -7.77 -4.78 12.58
C TYR A 34 -6.36 -4.26 12.85
N GLN A 35 -6.24 -3.06 13.38
CA GLN A 35 -4.96 -2.51 13.83
C GLN A 35 -4.39 -3.35 14.99
N ALA A 36 -5.21 -3.65 16.00
CA ALA A 36 -4.81 -4.45 17.15
C ALA A 36 -4.40 -5.88 16.76
N PHE A 37 -5.11 -6.52 15.83
CA PHE A 37 -4.79 -7.86 15.34
C PHE A 37 -3.39 -7.94 14.76
N LYS A 38 -2.92 -6.91 14.08
CA LYS A 38 -1.56 -6.92 13.55
C LYS A 38 -0.50 -6.57 14.60
N ALA A 39 -0.78 -5.59 15.45
CA ALA A 39 0.15 -5.13 16.47
C ALA A 39 0.40 -6.15 17.59
N LYS A 40 -0.62 -6.95 17.95
CA LYS A 40 -0.58 -7.86 19.11
C LYS A 40 -0.23 -9.31 18.78
N GLY A 41 -0.07 -9.64 17.48
CA GLY A 41 0.42 -10.94 17.07
C GLY A 41 -0.63 -12.03 16.88
N GLY A 42 -0.18 -13.22 16.46
CA GLY A 42 -1.04 -14.32 16.02
C GLY A 42 -1.91 -14.94 17.11
N SER A 43 -1.40 -15.08 18.33
CA SER A 43 -2.19 -15.59 19.48
C SER A 43 -3.40 -14.70 19.77
N TYR A 44 -3.19 -13.38 19.74
CA TYR A 44 -4.28 -12.43 19.91
C TYR A 44 -5.31 -12.51 18.77
N VAL A 45 -4.88 -12.70 17.54
CA VAL A 45 -5.77 -12.91 16.38
C VAL A 45 -6.56 -14.20 16.54
N ARG A 46 -5.91 -15.29 16.97
CA ARG A 46 -6.59 -16.56 17.25
C ARG A 46 -7.71 -16.36 18.27
N GLU A 47 -7.40 -15.72 19.39
CA GLU A 47 -8.38 -15.52 20.47
C GLU A 47 -9.49 -14.53 20.08
N LYS A 48 -9.12 -13.35 19.59
CA LYS A 48 -10.07 -12.23 19.45
C LYS A 48 -10.76 -12.16 18.08
N PHE A 49 -10.13 -12.68 17.02
CA PHE A 49 -10.75 -12.72 15.70
C PHE A 49 -11.43 -14.06 15.45
N PHE A 50 -10.66 -15.16 15.45
CA PHE A 50 -11.22 -16.49 15.18
C PHE A 50 -12.03 -17.03 16.36
N GLY A 51 -11.59 -16.78 17.60
CA GLY A 51 -12.24 -17.26 18.81
C GLY A 51 -13.60 -16.65 19.10
N LYS A 52 -14.03 -15.64 18.31
CA LYS A 52 -15.40 -15.11 18.42
C LYS A 52 -16.46 -16.15 18.03
N TYR A 53 -16.10 -17.09 17.16
CA TYR A 53 -16.95 -18.18 16.69
C TYR A 53 -16.20 -19.50 16.79
N PRO A 54 -16.76 -20.52 17.46
CA PRO A 54 -16.11 -21.83 17.61
C PRO A 54 -15.71 -22.45 16.27
N GLU A 55 -16.55 -22.32 15.25
CA GLU A 55 -16.31 -22.86 13.91
C GLU A 55 -15.10 -22.22 13.22
N LEU A 56 -14.86 -20.92 13.46
CA LEU A 56 -13.69 -20.23 12.93
C LEU A 56 -12.43 -20.61 13.71
N LEU A 57 -12.55 -20.84 15.01
CA LEU A 57 -11.43 -21.33 15.82
C LEU A 57 -11.01 -22.75 15.38
N ASP A 58 -11.98 -23.62 15.09
CA ASP A 58 -11.73 -24.95 14.52
C ASP A 58 -11.08 -24.85 13.13
N MET A 59 -11.53 -23.95 12.27
CA MET A 59 -10.96 -23.71 10.92
C MET A 59 -9.44 -23.46 10.95
N VAL A 60 -8.92 -22.85 12.02
CA VAL A 60 -7.50 -22.54 12.20
C VAL A 60 -6.79 -23.40 13.25
N SER A 61 -7.42 -24.50 13.69
CA SER A 61 -6.90 -25.39 14.76
C SER A 61 -5.51 -25.94 14.45
N GLN A 62 -5.21 -26.22 13.17
CA GLN A 62 -3.92 -26.75 12.72
C GLN A 62 -2.89 -25.68 12.37
N MET A 63 -3.25 -24.40 12.43
CA MET A 63 -2.34 -23.30 12.15
C MET A 63 -1.60 -22.89 13.42
N THR A 64 -0.32 -22.63 13.31
CA THR A 64 0.44 -22.00 14.43
C THR A 64 0.07 -20.51 14.52
N ASP A 65 0.38 -19.87 15.66
CA ASP A 65 0.18 -18.43 15.81
C ASP A 65 1.04 -17.62 14.81
N ARG A 66 2.20 -18.17 14.44
CA ARG A 66 3.03 -17.59 13.37
C ARG A 66 2.33 -17.64 12.02
N ASP A 67 1.63 -18.72 11.69
CA ASP A 67 0.88 -18.84 10.44
C ASP A 67 -0.31 -17.88 10.41
N ILE A 68 -1.02 -17.75 11.53
CA ILE A 68 -2.09 -16.77 11.67
C ILE A 68 -1.56 -15.34 11.52
N TRP A 69 -0.40 -15.05 12.10
CA TRP A 69 0.23 -13.72 11.95
C TRP A 69 0.62 -13.40 10.48
N LYS A 70 0.94 -14.43 9.69
CA LYS A 70 1.24 -14.29 8.24
C LYS A 70 0.02 -13.99 7.38
N LEU A 71 -1.20 -14.07 7.90
CA LEU A 71 -2.43 -13.68 7.20
C LEU A 71 -2.44 -12.16 6.94
N ASN A 72 -1.73 -11.73 5.91
CA ASN A 72 -1.48 -10.33 5.60
C ASN A 72 -2.61 -9.67 4.80
N ARG A 73 -2.55 -8.34 4.73
CA ARG A 73 -3.37 -7.53 3.82
C ARG A 73 -2.87 -7.70 2.39
N GLY A 74 -3.80 -7.60 1.42
CA GLY A 74 -3.52 -7.81 0.01
C GLY A 74 -2.51 -6.82 -0.58
N GLY A 75 -2.48 -5.57 -0.09
CA GLY A 75 -1.51 -4.57 -0.52
C GLY A 75 -0.06 -4.87 -0.13
N HIS A 76 0.16 -5.88 0.73
CA HIS A 76 1.49 -6.41 1.08
C HIS A 76 1.76 -7.78 0.45
N ASP A 77 0.89 -8.24 -0.42
CA ASP A 77 1.08 -9.48 -1.18
C ASP A 77 1.60 -9.15 -2.58
N PRO A 78 2.87 -9.46 -2.89
CA PRO A 78 3.47 -9.08 -4.17
C PRO A 78 2.77 -9.71 -5.35
N HIS A 79 2.26 -10.94 -5.23
CA HIS A 79 1.54 -11.62 -6.30
C HIS A 79 0.21 -10.94 -6.62
N LYS A 80 -0.58 -10.62 -5.59
CA LYS A 80 -1.87 -9.93 -5.76
C LYS A 80 -1.70 -8.50 -6.25
N VAL A 81 -0.69 -7.78 -5.75
CA VAL A 81 -0.35 -6.44 -6.24
C VAL A 81 0.08 -6.49 -7.70
N TYR A 82 0.99 -7.39 -8.06
CA TYR A 82 1.40 -7.57 -9.45
C TYR A 82 0.20 -7.89 -10.36
N ALA A 83 -0.64 -8.85 -9.98
CA ALA A 83 -1.83 -9.22 -10.76
C ALA A 83 -2.79 -8.04 -10.97
N ALA A 84 -2.98 -7.21 -9.92
CA ALA A 84 -3.82 -6.01 -10.00
C ALA A 84 -3.27 -4.99 -11.00
N TYR A 85 -1.97 -4.70 -10.94
CA TYR A 85 -1.32 -3.81 -11.91
C TYR A 85 -1.32 -4.40 -13.32
N HIS A 86 -1.04 -5.69 -13.48
CA HIS A 86 -1.09 -6.36 -14.78
C HIS A 86 -2.49 -6.22 -15.40
N SER A 87 -3.54 -6.50 -14.62
CA SER A 87 -4.93 -6.35 -15.08
C SER A 87 -5.26 -4.87 -15.44
N ALA A 88 -4.81 -3.92 -14.62
CA ALA A 88 -5.01 -2.50 -14.90
C ALA A 88 -4.37 -2.05 -16.22
N MET A 89 -3.18 -2.56 -16.54
CA MET A 89 -2.46 -2.23 -17.78
C MET A 89 -3.14 -2.82 -19.04
N GLN A 90 -3.94 -3.87 -18.89
CA GLN A 90 -4.73 -4.42 -20.02
C GLN A 90 -5.98 -3.59 -20.30
N ASN A 91 -6.49 -2.84 -19.33
CA ASN A 91 -7.65 -2.00 -19.51
C ASN A 91 -7.28 -0.75 -20.33
N LYS A 92 -7.94 -0.57 -21.47
CA LYS A 92 -7.73 0.57 -22.38
C LYS A 92 -8.98 1.45 -22.42
N GLY A 93 -8.75 2.74 -22.65
CA GLY A 93 -9.84 3.71 -22.86
C GLY A 93 -10.45 4.30 -21.58
N THR A 94 -10.23 3.69 -20.43
CA THR A 94 -10.71 4.20 -19.14
C THR A 94 -9.64 4.05 -18.05
N PRO A 95 -9.55 4.98 -17.08
CA PRO A 95 -8.62 4.85 -15.96
C PRO A 95 -9.02 3.69 -15.04
N THR A 96 -8.02 3.01 -14.47
CA THR A 96 -8.23 1.97 -13.46
C THR A 96 -7.75 2.44 -12.10
N VAL A 97 -8.60 2.30 -11.08
CA VAL A 97 -8.26 2.58 -9.68
C VAL A 97 -8.00 1.26 -8.96
N ILE A 98 -6.85 1.14 -8.31
CA ILE A 98 -6.49 0.00 -7.47
C ILE A 98 -6.56 0.44 -6.01
N LEU A 99 -7.45 -0.19 -5.22
CA LEU A 99 -7.58 0.03 -3.79
C LEU A 99 -6.83 -1.08 -3.06
N ALA A 100 -5.59 -0.82 -2.68
CA ALA A 100 -4.74 -1.77 -1.97
C ALA A 100 -4.80 -1.53 -0.46
N LYS A 101 -5.31 -2.50 0.29
CA LYS A 101 -5.31 -2.43 1.77
C LYS A 101 -3.91 -2.75 2.29
N THR A 102 -3.33 -1.79 3.00
CA THR A 102 -1.99 -1.88 3.58
C THR A 102 -2.01 -1.68 5.09
N ILE A 103 -0.87 -1.85 5.73
CA ILE A 103 -0.64 -1.57 7.15
C ILE A 103 0.38 -0.46 7.24
N LYS A 104 0.08 0.58 8.00
CA LYS A 104 1.03 1.65 8.25
C LYS A 104 2.25 1.12 8.98
N GLY A 105 3.46 1.49 8.53
CA GLY A 105 4.71 1.01 9.10
C GLY A 105 5.02 -0.46 8.82
N TYR A 106 4.47 -1.03 7.75
CA TYR A 106 4.77 -2.41 7.37
C TYR A 106 6.28 -2.67 7.30
N GLY A 107 6.74 -3.69 8.01
CA GLY A 107 8.15 -4.03 8.12
C GLY A 107 8.87 -3.41 9.32
N MET A 108 8.32 -2.39 9.97
CA MET A 108 8.97 -1.71 11.10
C MET A 108 8.89 -2.49 12.42
N GLY A 109 8.25 -3.67 12.42
CA GLY A 109 8.15 -4.51 13.61
C GLY A 109 7.61 -3.76 14.83
N LYS A 110 8.26 -3.95 15.98
CA LYS A 110 7.86 -3.35 17.25
C LYS A 110 7.97 -1.83 17.28
N SER A 111 8.80 -1.23 16.43
CA SER A 111 9.03 0.22 16.42
C SER A 111 7.90 1.02 15.76
N GLY A 112 6.98 0.38 15.04
CA GLY A 112 5.93 1.17 14.40
C GLY A 112 4.89 0.38 13.61
N GLU A 113 5.05 -0.91 13.36
CA GLU A 113 4.10 -1.64 12.53
C GLU A 113 2.71 -1.66 13.14
N SER A 114 1.74 -1.10 12.43
CA SER A 114 0.36 -0.95 12.87
C SER A 114 0.17 -0.04 14.10
N MET A 115 1.10 0.90 14.33
CA MET A 115 1.05 1.82 15.47
C MET A 115 0.84 3.26 15.02
N ASN A 116 0.22 4.08 15.88
CA ASN A 116 0.01 5.50 15.62
C ASN A 116 1.32 6.30 15.60
N THR A 117 2.34 5.84 16.35
CA THR A 117 3.67 6.45 16.43
C THR A 117 4.44 6.42 15.11
N THR A 118 4.09 5.53 14.19
CA THR A 118 4.76 5.35 12.88
C THR A 118 4.88 6.65 12.10
N HIS A 119 3.90 7.55 12.20
CA HIS A 119 3.90 8.80 11.44
C HIS A 119 5.07 9.72 11.80
N GLN A 120 5.56 9.63 13.04
CA GLN A 120 6.65 10.47 13.55
C GLN A 120 7.97 9.70 13.69
N GLN A 121 8.00 8.41 13.38
CA GLN A 121 9.20 7.59 13.46
C GLN A 121 10.21 8.05 12.42
N LYS A 122 11.37 8.52 12.88
CA LYS A 122 12.42 9.07 12.02
C LYS A 122 13.59 8.12 11.81
N LYS A 123 13.83 7.21 12.76
CA LYS A 123 14.96 6.28 12.74
C LYS A 123 14.49 4.93 13.27
N LEU A 124 15.03 3.86 12.70
CA LEU A 124 14.97 2.51 13.23
C LEU A 124 16.24 2.29 14.05
N ASP A 125 16.13 1.56 15.15
CA ASP A 125 17.31 1.10 15.89
C ASP A 125 17.96 -0.12 15.23
N GLU A 126 19.08 -0.60 15.77
CA GLU A 126 19.81 -1.73 15.21
C GLU A 126 18.97 -3.01 15.19
N GLU A 127 18.21 -3.26 16.25
CA GLU A 127 17.35 -4.44 16.33
C GLU A 127 16.25 -4.43 15.29
N ASP A 128 15.65 -3.25 15.04
CA ASP A 128 14.64 -3.07 14.00
C ASP A 128 15.21 -3.28 12.60
N LEU A 129 16.44 -2.81 12.36
CA LEU A 129 17.11 -2.98 11.06
C LEU A 129 17.44 -4.46 10.80
N LEU A 130 17.94 -5.18 11.81
CA LEU A 130 18.19 -6.62 11.72
C LEU A 130 16.88 -7.39 11.50
N TYR A 131 15.84 -7.04 12.24
CA TYR A 131 14.51 -7.63 12.05
C TYR A 131 13.97 -7.39 10.63
N TYR A 132 14.12 -6.17 10.10
CA TYR A 132 13.70 -5.85 8.73
C TYR A 132 14.46 -6.69 7.71
N ARG A 133 15.79 -6.78 7.83
CA ARG A 133 16.65 -7.59 6.98
C ARG A 133 16.18 -9.06 6.97
N ASP A 134 15.98 -9.65 8.15
CA ASP A 134 15.60 -11.05 8.30
C ASP A 134 14.18 -11.32 7.77
N ARG A 135 13.27 -10.38 8.01
CA ARG A 135 11.89 -10.52 7.56
C ARG A 135 11.74 -10.50 6.05
N PHE A 136 12.57 -9.74 5.36
CA PHE A 136 12.52 -9.56 3.91
C PHE A 136 13.66 -10.28 3.17
N ASP A 137 14.38 -11.16 3.86
CA ASP A 137 15.49 -11.95 3.32
C ASP A 137 16.51 -11.09 2.56
N VAL A 138 16.81 -9.87 3.07
CA VAL A 138 17.80 -8.99 2.47
C VAL A 138 19.20 -9.58 2.70
N PRO A 139 19.99 -9.90 1.66
CA PRO A 139 21.24 -10.64 1.81
C PRO A 139 22.39 -9.73 2.27
N LEU A 140 22.29 -9.22 3.49
CA LEU A 140 23.32 -8.43 4.17
C LEU A 140 23.73 -9.13 5.48
N THR A 141 25.02 -9.05 5.82
CA THR A 141 25.52 -9.48 7.13
C THR A 141 25.10 -8.50 8.23
N ASP A 142 25.15 -8.94 9.50
CA ASP A 142 24.86 -8.07 10.64
C ASP A 142 25.74 -6.81 10.65
N GLU A 143 27.03 -6.96 10.32
CA GLU A 143 27.94 -5.84 10.24
C GLU A 143 27.57 -4.84 9.14
N GLN A 144 27.17 -5.34 7.97
CA GLN A 144 26.69 -4.50 6.86
C GLN A 144 25.43 -3.75 7.24
N VAL A 145 24.50 -4.39 7.98
CA VAL A 145 23.28 -3.74 8.48
C VAL A 145 23.62 -2.65 9.50
N ARG A 146 24.53 -2.92 10.47
CA ARG A 146 25.00 -1.92 11.44
C ARG A 146 25.63 -0.71 10.80
N ASN A 147 26.37 -0.93 9.71
CA ASN A 147 27.03 0.13 8.92
C ASN A 147 26.09 0.78 7.89
N ILE A 148 24.80 0.41 7.90
CA ILE A 148 23.79 0.94 6.94
C ILE A 148 24.26 0.84 5.50
N GLN A 149 24.84 -0.30 5.13
CA GLN A 149 25.34 -0.53 3.79
C GLN A 149 24.18 -0.74 2.82
N TYR A 150 24.23 -0.07 1.65
CA TYR A 150 23.26 -0.29 0.60
C TYR A 150 23.41 -1.66 -0.04
N TYR A 151 22.32 -2.41 -0.10
CA TYR A 151 22.26 -3.63 -0.90
C TYR A 151 22.12 -3.29 -2.38
N ARG A 152 23.02 -3.84 -3.17
CA ARG A 152 22.96 -3.78 -4.62
C ARG A 152 22.89 -5.20 -5.17
N PRO A 153 21.76 -5.58 -5.80
CA PRO A 153 21.63 -6.88 -6.44
C PRO A 153 22.67 -7.07 -7.58
N ASP A 154 23.04 -8.32 -7.81
CA ASP A 154 23.92 -8.67 -8.95
C ASP A 154 23.26 -8.28 -10.28
N GLU A 155 24.03 -7.67 -11.17
CA GLU A 155 23.56 -7.21 -12.49
C GLU A 155 23.03 -8.36 -13.37
N ASN A 156 23.47 -9.59 -13.12
CA ASN A 156 23.06 -10.79 -13.83
C ASN A 156 21.93 -11.55 -13.15
N SER A 157 21.47 -11.09 -11.99
CA SER A 157 20.33 -11.72 -11.29
C SER A 157 19.06 -11.70 -12.17
N PRO A 158 18.16 -12.70 -12.02
CA PRO A 158 16.92 -12.74 -12.77
C PRO A 158 16.07 -11.47 -12.59
N GLU A 159 16.04 -10.93 -11.37
CA GLU A 159 15.29 -9.73 -11.00
C GLU A 159 15.79 -8.50 -11.76
N ILE A 160 17.11 -8.31 -11.80
CA ILE A 160 17.72 -7.17 -12.52
C ILE A 160 17.55 -7.31 -14.03
N LYS A 161 17.71 -8.52 -14.57
CA LYS A 161 17.42 -8.78 -15.99
C LYS A 161 15.97 -8.45 -16.34
N TYR A 162 15.02 -8.90 -15.53
CA TYR A 162 13.60 -8.61 -15.72
C TYR A 162 13.33 -7.10 -15.65
N LEU A 163 13.87 -6.42 -14.63
CA LEU A 163 13.74 -4.97 -14.47
C LEU A 163 14.26 -4.23 -15.73
N LYS A 164 15.45 -4.59 -16.19
CA LYS A 164 16.06 -3.98 -17.39
C LYS A 164 15.23 -4.21 -18.65
N GLN A 165 14.70 -5.42 -18.84
CA GLN A 165 13.81 -5.72 -19.97
C GLN A 165 12.53 -4.86 -19.95
N CYS A 166 11.91 -4.72 -18.78
CA CYS A 166 10.74 -3.86 -18.60
C CYS A 166 11.08 -2.39 -18.91
N ARG A 167 12.24 -1.91 -18.43
CA ARG A 167 12.68 -0.53 -18.68
C ARG A 167 13.01 -0.26 -20.14
N ILE A 168 13.65 -1.18 -20.83
CA ILE A 168 13.92 -1.06 -22.27
C ILE A 168 12.61 -0.92 -23.06
N LYS A 169 11.56 -1.71 -22.74
CA LYS A 169 10.25 -1.61 -23.38
C LYS A 169 9.57 -0.25 -23.14
N LEU A 170 9.93 0.45 -22.09
CA LEU A 170 9.41 1.77 -21.73
C LEU A 170 10.30 2.93 -22.20
N GLY A 171 11.32 2.68 -23.02
CA GLY A 171 12.25 3.71 -23.51
C GLY A 171 13.43 4.00 -22.59
N GLY A 172 13.72 3.14 -21.61
CA GLY A 172 14.86 3.28 -20.70
C GLY A 172 14.47 3.53 -19.24
N ASN A 173 15.47 3.80 -18.40
CA ASN A 173 15.30 3.99 -16.96
C ASN A 173 14.53 5.29 -16.61
N LEU A 174 14.69 6.31 -17.43
CA LEU A 174 13.93 7.56 -17.33
C LEU A 174 12.96 7.65 -18.50
N PRO A 175 11.74 8.15 -18.29
CA PRO A 175 10.83 8.40 -19.39
C PRO A 175 11.48 9.34 -20.40
N GLU A 176 11.31 9.05 -21.68
CA GLU A 176 11.74 9.97 -22.73
C GLU A 176 10.96 11.28 -22.57
N ARG A 177 11.66 12.39 -22.43
CA ARG A 177 11.05 13.71 -22.27
C ARG A 177 10.92 14.34 -23.66
N SER A 178 9.70 14.58 -24.09
CA SER A 178 9.43 15.39 -25.26
C SER A 178 9.35 16.86 -24.87
N SER A 179 10.11 17.70 -25.54
CA SER A 179 9.95 19.17 -25.46
C SER A 179 8.79 19.68 -26.32
N PHE A 180 8.23 18.79 -27.14
CA PHE A 180 7.11 19.13 -28.03
C PHE A 180 5.78 18.84 -27.32
N ALA A 181 5.02 19.88 -27.04
CA ALA A 181 3.66 19.77 -26.57
C ALA A 181 2.71 20.46 -27.55
N LYS A 182 1.52 19.89 -27.74
CA LYS A 182 0.47 20.59 -28.48
C LYS A 182 0.13 21.89 -27.76
N ALA A 183 0.01 22.99 -28.51
CA ALA A 183 -0.43 24.24 -27.93
C ALA A 183 -1.81 24.07 -27.28
N ILE A 184 -1.91 24.45 -26.02
CA ILE A 184 -3.19 24.49 -25.31
C ILE A 184 -3.73 25.91 -25.44
N LYS A 185 -5.00 26.05 -25.82
CA LYS A 185 -5.67 27.33 -25.84
C LYS A 185 -5.66 27.91 -24.43
N THR A 186 -5.08 29.10 -24.30
CA THR A 186 -5.07 29.79 -23.01
C THR A 186 -6.50 30.16 -22.62
N PRO A 187 -6.98 29.77 -21.44
CA PRO A 187 -8.30 30.16 -21.00
C PRO A 187 -8.41 31.69 -20.82
N PRO A 188 -9.57 32.28 -21.04
CA PRO A 188 -9.76 33.72 -20.87
C PRO A 188 -9.57 34.13 -19.39
N LYS A 189 -9.05 35.34 -19.20
CA LYS A 189 -8.70 35.82 -17.83
C LYS A 189 -9.91 36.06 -16.93
N ASP A 190 -11.09 36.22 -17.50
CA ASP A 190 -12.34 36.46 -16.78
C ASP A 190 -12.86 35.26 -16.02
N ILE A 191 -12.48 34.04 -16.38
CA ILE A 191 -12.81 32.82 -15.59
C ILE A 191 -12.26 32.91 -14.16
N PHE A 192 -11.25 33.76 -13.95
CA PHE A 192 -10.63 34.00 -12.64
C PHE A 192 -11.06 35.33 -12.00
N ALA A 193 -12.00 36.07 -12.59
CA ALA A 193 -12.39 37.40 -12.11
C ALA A 193 -12.73 37.41 -10.61
N LYS A 194 -13.60 36.51 -10.17
CA LYS A 194 -13.99 36.38 -8.75
C LYS A 194 -12.83 36.01 -7.81
N MET A 195 -11.75 35.46 -8.33
CA MET A 195 -10.59 35.09 -7.52
C MET A 195 -9.58 36.23 -7.37
N LYS A 196 -9.70 37.26 -8.21
CA LYS A 196 -8.90 38.50 -8.12
C LYS A 196 -9.49 39.50 -7.15
N GLU A 197 -10.72 39.28 -6.72
CA GLU A 197 -11.36 40.04 -5.68
C GLU A 197 -10.80 39.61 -4.32
N SER A 198 -10.96 40.47 -3.31
CA SER A 198 -10.55 40.16 -1.97
C SER A 198 -11.32 38.98 -1.40
N SER A 199 -10.67 38.14 -0.58
CA SER A 199 -11.35 37.13 0.22
C SER A 199 -12.19 37.72 1.36
N GLY A 200 -12.16 39.05 1.53
CA GLY A 200 -12.75 39.76 2.66
C GLY A 200 -12.03 39.33 3.94
N GLU A 201 -12.80 39.08 4.99
CA GLU A 201 -12.27 38.60 6.30
C GLU A 201 -12.01 37.10 6.37
N LYS A 202 -12.25 36.34 5.28
CA LYS A 202 -12.05 34.90 5.27
C LYS A 202 -10.58 34.55 5.00
N GLU A 203 -9.96 33.92 5.98
CA GLU A 203 -8.66 33.31 5.79
C GLU A 203 -8.76 32.10 4.80
N MET A 204 -7.88 32.07 3.83
CA MET A 204 -7.80 30.98 2.86
C MET A 204 -6.37 30.55 2.68
N SER A 205 -6.15 29.22 2.70
CA SER A 205 -4.86 28.64 2.36
C SER A 205 -4.59 28.75 0.85
N THR A 206 -3.32 28.84 0.47
CA THR A 206 -2.88 28.83 -0.93
C THR A 206 -3.37 27.57 -1.67
N THR A 207 -3.42 26.43 -0.98
CA THR A 207 -3.97 25.18 -1.51
C THR A 207 -5.45 25.32 -1.90
N MET A 208 -6.27 25.97 -1.07
CA MET A 208 -7.68 26.18 -1.39
C MET A 208 -7.87 27.14 -2.56
N VAL A 209 -7.01 28.14 -2.68
CA VAL A 209 -7.00 29.02 -3.85
C VAL A 209 -6.70 28.21 -5.12
N LEU A 210 -5.65 27.38 -5.10
CA LEU A 210 -5.29 26.51 -6.23
C LEU A 210 -6.44 25.57 -6.62
N VAL A 211 -7.09 24.91 -5.65
CA VAL A 211 -8.26 24.03 -5.91
C VAL A 211 -9.38 24.79 -6.61
N ARG A 212 -9.67 26.03 -6.20
CA ARG A 212 -10.68 26.87 -6.86
C ARG A 212 -10.28 27.26 -8.29
N MET A 213 -8.99 27.58 -8.50
CA MET A 213 -8.47 27.85 -9.86
C MET A 213 -8.65 26.64 -10.77
N LEU A 214 -8.25 25.46 -10.32
CA LEU A 214 -8.42 24.22 -11.07
C LEU A 214 -9.90 23.91 -11.34
N THR A 215 -10.78 24.15 -10.38
CA THR A 215 -12.22 23.98 -10.54
C THR A 215 -12.78 24.89 -11.65
N ASN A 216 -12.33 26.14 -11.71
CA ASN A 216 -12.76 27.08 -12.75
C ASN A 216 -12.25 26.64 -14.14
N LEU A 217 -10.99 26.20 -14.23
CA LEU A 217 -10.42 25.64 -15.46
C LEU A 217 -11.18 24.40 -15.96
N MET A 218 -11.58 23.52 -15.07
CA MET A 218 -12.33 22.31 -15.42
C MET A 218 -13.78 22.60 -15.89
N ARG A 219 -14.32 23.78 -15.56
CA ARG A 219 -15.65 24.23 -15.97
C ARG A 219 -15.63 25.08 -17.26
N ASP A 220 -14.45 25.55 -17.65
CA ASP A 220 -14.26 26.24 -18.93
C ASP A 220 -14.33 25.20 -20.06
N LYS A 221 -15.28 25.37 -20.98
CA LYS A 221 -15.57 24.42 -22.09
C LYS A 221 -15.02 24.95 -23.42
#